data_28ef63d3f29b18caf617696f8c8b7c89
#
_entry.id   28ef63d3f29b18caf617696f8c8b7c89
#
_cell.length_a   1.000
_cell.length_b   1.000
_cell.length_c   1.000
_cell.angle_alpha   90.00
_cell.angle_beta   90.00
_cell.angle_gamma   90.00
#
_symmetry.space_group_name_H-M   'P 1'
#
loop_
_entity.id
_entity.type
_entity.pdbx_description
1 polymer ?
#
loop_
_entity_poly.entity_id
_entity_poly.type
_entity_poly.pdbx_seq_one_letter_code
_entity_poly.pdbx_strand_id
1 'polypeptide(L)'
;MRHLRTRGDLREIDLIVERGDRRVVAIEVKLTQRVDDADVRNLRWLAATIGDDLLDAVVVTTGRTAYRRRDGIAVVPAALLGP
;
A
#
# COMPACT_ATOMS: atom_id res chain seq x y z
N MET A 1 -16.54 5.26 -4.93
CA MET A 1 -15.15 4.81 -4.81
C MET A 1 -14.88 3.72 -5.83
N ARG A 2 -13.76 3.79 -6.47
CA ARG A 2 -13.38 2.83 -7.49
C ARG A 2 -12.04 2.22 -7.13
N HIS A 3 -11.89 0.94 -7.34
CA HIS A 3 -10.59 0.31 -7.15
C HIS A 3 -10.20 -0.45 -8.39
N LEU A 4 -8.91 -0.45 -8.68
CA LEU A 4 -8.33 -1.08 -9.85
C LEU A 4 -7.36 -2.15 -9.39
N ARG A 5 -7.43 -3.29 -10.05
CA ARG A 5 -6.47 -4.35 -9.81
C ARG A 5 -5.28 -4.16 -10.74
N THR A 6 -4.08 -4.17 -10.20
CA THR A 6 -2.88 -4.06 -11.02
C THR A 6 -2.60 -5.37 -11.74
N ARG A 7 -1.90 -5.26 -12.85
CA ARG A 7 -1.44 -6.42 -13.59
C ARG A 7 0.00 -6.72 -13.21
N GLY A 8 0.46 -7.92 -13.54
CA GLY A 8 1.79 -8.34 -13.17
C GLY A 8 2.90 -7.46 -13.70
N ASP A 9 2.74 -6.92 -14.89
CA ASP A 9 3.76 -6.06 -15.48
C ASP A 9 3.81 -4.67 -14.85
N LEU A 10 2.87 -4.36 -13.96
CA LEU A 10 2.82 -3.10 -13.22
C LEU A 10 3.26 -3.28 -11.78
N ARG A 11 4.04 -4.31 -11.51
CA ARG A 11 4.40 -4.67 -10.16
C ARG A 11 3.20 -5.25 -9.41
N GLU A 12 3.46 -5.87 -8.28
CA GLU A 12 2.42 -6.61 -7.59
C GLU A 12 1.84 -5.78 -6.45
N ILE A 13 1.10 -4.76 -6.83
CA ILE A 13 0.32 -3.98 -5.87
C ILE A 13 -1.08 -4.55 -5.89
N ASP A 14 -1.55 -5.02 -4.74
CA ASP A 14 -2.78 -5.80 -4.67
C ASP A 14 -4.02 -4.99 -4.96
N LEU A 15 -4.02 -3.72 -4.55
CA LEU A 15 -5.22 -2.92 -4.66
C LEU A 15 -4.87 -1.45 -4.80
N ILE A 16 -5.54 -0.79 -5.74
CA ILE A 16 -5.46 0.66 -5.86
C ILE A 16 -6.87 1.19 -5.74
N VAL A 17 -7.06 2.12 -4.79
CA VAL A 17 -8.34 2.76 -4.56
C VAL A 17 -8.25 4.20 -5.08
N GLU A 18 -9.05 4.51 -6.08
CA GLU A 18 -9.03 5.82 -6.72
C GLU A 18 -10.12 6.71 -6.14
N ARG A 19 -9.75 7.94 -5.79
CA ARG A 19 -10.72 8.96 -5.41
C ARG A 19 -11.25 9.67 -6.65
N GLY A 20 -12.30 10.46 -6.44
CA GLY A 20 -12.89 11.22 -7.52
C GLY A 20 -11.98 12.28 -8.13
N ASP A 21 -10.93 12.69 -7.42
CA ASP A 21 -9.96 13.66 -7.91
C ASP A 21 -8.74 13.00 -8.58
N ARG A 22 -8.84 11.71 -8.93
CA ARG A 22 -7.80 10.92 -9.58
C ARG A 22 -6.64 10.55 -8.68
N ARG A 23 -6.66 10.95 -7.42
CA ARG A 23 -5.65 10.53 -6.46
C ARG A 23 -5.97 9.14 -5.96
N VAL A 24 -4.93 8.41 -5.63
CA VAL A 24 -5.08 7.00 -5.29
C VAL A 24 -4.44 6.67 -3.96
N VAL A 25 -4.96 5.63 -3.32
CA VAL A 25 -4.31 4.96 -2.20
C VAL A 25 -3.94 3.57 -2.68
N ALA A 26 -2.68 3.22 -2.53
CA ALA A 26 -2.16 1.91 -2.94
C ALA A 26 -2.03 1.02 -1.72
N ILE A 27 -2.56 -0.20 -1.81
CA ILE A 27 -2.57 -1.14 -0.70
C ILE A 27 -1.94 -2.45 -1.14
N GLU A 28 -1.01 -2.95 -0.36
CA GLU A 28 -0.40 -4.24 -0.61
C GLU A 28 -0.57 -5.10 0.63
N VAL A 29 -1.02 -6.32 0.44
CA VAL A 29 -1.23 -7.26 1.53
C VAL A 29 -0.03 -8.19 1.61
N LYS A 30 0.58 -8.27 2.79
CA LYS A 30 1.71 -9.16 3.05
C LYS A 30 1.39 -10.05 4.24
N LEU A 31 1.41 -11.34 4.02
CA LEU A 31 1.14 -12.31 5.08
C LEU A 31 2.40 -12.54 5.91
N THR A 32 2.87 -11.47 6.53
CA THR A 32 4.08 -11.48 7.33
C THR A 32 3.87 -10.55 8.52
N GLN A 33 4.56 -10.84 9.61
CA GLN A 33 4.49 -10.01 10.81
C GLN A 33 5.44 -8.82 10.75
N ARG A 34 6.46 -8.90 9.90
CA ARG A 34 7.48 -7.85 9.79
C ARG A 34 7.54 -7.39 8.34
N VAL A 35 7.68 -6.08 8.18
CA VAL A 35 7.78 -5.47 6.85
C VAL A 35 9.17 -4.90 6.69
N ASP A 36 9.87 -5.35 5.66
CA ASP A 36 11.20 -4.82 5.34
C ASP A 36 11.15 -4.07 4.01
N ASP A 37 12.32 -3.58 3.58
CA ASP A 37 12.40 -2.76 2.37
C ASP A 37 11.97 -3.51 1.11
N ALA A 38 12.22 -4.80 1.06
CA ALA A 38 11.82 -5.59 -0.10
C ALA A 38 10.30 -5.67 -0.21
N ASP A 39 9.61 -5.71 0.95
CA ASP A 39 8.16 -5.83 0.97
C ASP A 39 7.47 -4.58 0.43
N VAL A 40 8.12 -3.42 0.52
CA VAL A 40 7.51 -2.15 0.11
C VAL A 40 8.07 -1.63 -1.21
N ARG A 41 8.89 -2.42 -1.89
CA ARG A 41 9.55 -1.98 -3.11
C ARG A 41 8.56 -1.49 -4.16
N ASN A 42 7.48 -2.23 -4.35
CA ASN A 42 6.49 -1.88 -5.37
C ASN A 42 5.75 -0.59 -5.01
N LEU A 43 5.45 -0.40 -3.74
CA LEU A 43 4.80 0.84 -3.30
C LEU A 43 5.74 2.03 -3.44
N ARG A 44 7.01 1.84 -3.15
CA ARG A 44 8.00 2.91 -3.32
C ARG A 44 8.17 3.27 -4.79
N TRP A 45 8.18 2.26 -5.66
CA TRP A 45 8.23 2.51 -7.09
C TRP A 45 7.01 3.32 -7.56
N LEU A 46 5.83 2.95 -7.07
CA LEU A 46 4.62 3.67 -7.45
C LEU A 46 4.67 5.12 -6.98
N ALA A 47 5.13 5.34 -5.75
CA ALA A 47 5.25 6.70 -5.22
C ALA A 47 6.18 7.55 -6.07
N ALA A 48 7.26 6.98 -6.55
CA ALA A 48 8.19 7.69 -7.42
C ALA A 48 7.59 7.96 -8.80
N THR A 49 6.70 7.07 -9.25
CA THR A 49 6.13 7.15 -10.59
C THR A 49 5.00 8.17 -10.68
N ILE A 50 4.08 8.19 -9.71
CA ILE A 50 2.91 9.05 -9.79
C ILE A 50 2.97 10.24 -8.83
N GLY A 51 3.94 10.26 -7.92
CA GLY A 51 4.18 11.43 -7.09
C GLY A 51 2.96 11.86 -6.28
N ASP A 52 2.56 13.12 -6.47
CA ASP A 52 1.48 13.72 -5.68
C ASP A 52 0.12 13.08 -5.92
N ASP A 53 -0.03 12.29 -6.96
CA ASP A 53 -1.28 11.57 -7.18
C ASP A 53 -1.45 10.39 -6.23
N LEU A 54 -0.39 10.01 -5.53
CA LEU A 54 -0.46 8.98 -4.51
C LEU A 54 -0.79 9.64 -3.17
N LEU A 55 -2.00 9.43 -2.69
CA LEU A 55 -2.43 9.97 -1.40
C LEU A 55 -1.77 9.24 -0.24
N ASP A 56 -1.68 7.92 -0.35
CA ASP A 56 -1.04 7.13 0.68
C ASP A 56 -0.69 5.76 0.13
N ALA A 57 0.25 5.11 0.77
CA ALA A 57 0.66 3.75 0.46
C ALA A 57 0.62 2.95 1.75
N VAL A 58 -0.05 1.81 1.72
CA VAL A 58 -0.33 1.03 2.91
C VAL A 58 0.04 -0.42 2.68
N VAL A 59 0.74 -1.00 3.66
CA VAL A 59 0.96 -2.45 3.70
C VAL A 59 0.11 -3.02 4.82
N VAL A 60 -0.73 -3.98 4.49
CA VAL A 60 -1.55 -4.69 5.47
C VAL A 60 -0.82 -5.98 5.83
N THR A 61 -0.61 -6.21 7.13
CA THR A 61 0.21 -7.32 7.61
C THR A 61 -0.54 -8.17 8.62
N THR A 62 0.09 -9.28 8.99
CA THR A 62 -0.38 -10.11 10.10
C THR A 62 0.26 -9.72 11.42
N GLY A 63 1.05 -8.64 11.43
CA GLY A 63 1.66 -8.14 12.66
C GLY A 63 0.64 -7.52 13.59
N ARG A 64 1.13 -6.94 14.70
CA ARG A 64 0.27 -6.42 15.74
C ARG A 64 0.32 -4.91 15.88
N THR A 65 1.32 -4.27 15.29
CA THR A 65 1.59 -2.86 15.51
C THR A 65 1.35 -2.06 14.24
N ALA A 66 0.56 -1.00 14.35
CA ALA A 66 0.41 -0.03 13.27
C ALA A 66 1.49 1.04 13.42
N TYR A 67 2.13 1.39 12.33
CA TYR A 67 3.14 2.44 12.33
C TYR A 67 3.35 2.97 10.93
N ARG A 68 4.03 4.11 10.85
CA ARG A 68 4.43 4.66 9.56
C ARG A 68 5.94 4.52 9.43
N ARG A 69 6.35 3.96 8.31
CA ARG A 69 7.77 3.73 8.04
C ARG A 69 8.48 5.05 7.76
N ARG A 70 9.81 4.98 7.81
CA ARG A 70 10.66 6.14 7.52
C ARG A 70 10.40 6.69 6.11
N ASP A 71 10.07 5.82 5.17
CA ASP A 71 9.78 6.22 3.79
C ASP A 71 8.34 6.71 3.61
N GLY A 72 7.57 6.82 4.69
CA GLY A 72 6.22 7.34 4.64
C GLY A 72 5.14 6.31 4.42
N ILE A 73 5.50 5.06 4.17
CA ILE A 73 4.53 3.99 3.92
C ILE A 73 3.94 3.52 5.24
N ALA A 74 2.61 3.47 5.32
CA ALA A 74 1.91 3.01 6.50
C ALA A 74 1.89 1.49 6.56
N VAL A 75 2.10 0.94 7.75
CA VAL A 75 1.97 -0.49 8.00
C VAL A 75 0.82 -0.68 8.97
N VAL A 76 -0.17 -1.47 8.57
CA VAL A 76 -1.40 -1.61 9.34
C VAL A 76 -1.72 -3.09 9.51
N PRO A 77 -1.92 -3.56 10.75
CA PRO A 77 -2.36 -4.93 10.99
C PRO A 77 -3.75 -5.17 10.40
N ALA A 78 -3.93 -6.30 9.75
CA ALA A 78 -5.22 -6.66 9.17
C ALA A 78 -6.32 -6.69 10.25
N ALA A 79 -5.96 -7.07 11.46
CA ALA A 79 -6.93 -7.16 12.56
C ALA A 79 -7.56 -5.82 12.91
N LEU A 80 -6.87 -4.70 12.59
CA LEU A 80 -7.42 -3.37 12.84
C LEU A 80 -8.40 -2.92 11.78
N LEU A 81 -8.48 -3.63 10.66
CA LEU A 81 -9.35 -3.27 9.55
C LEU A 81 -10.69 -4.00 9.61
N GLY A 82 -10.77 -5.04 10.40
CA GLY A 82 -11.97 -5.84 10.51
C GLY A 82 -13.01 -5.21 11.43
N PRO A 83 -14.21 -5.74 11.38
CA PRO A 83 -15.26 -5.31 12.29
C PRO A 83 -14.97 -5.70 13.71
#